data_dbece7aeb7e4ed08e73f11da4c736c60
#
_entry.id   dbece7aeb7e4ed08e73f11da4c736c60
#
_cell.length_a   1.000
_cell.length_b   1.000
_cell.length_c   1.000
_cell.angle_alpha   90.00
_cell.angle_beta   90.00
_cell.angle_gamma   90.00
#
_symmetry.space_group_name_H-M   'P 1'
#
loop_
_entity.id
_entity.type
_entity.pdbx_description
1 polymer ?
#
loop_
_entity_poly.entity_id
_entity_poly.type
_entity_poly.pdbx_seq_one_letter_code
_entity_poly.pdbx_strand_id
1 'polypeptide(L)'
;MKDINVGLNYLLDKYNVCGEGRILIEELKLIMGKNTVPLLPWRNERRFIELRNLVNNGTLEGISVMRVCRIEKEHTDLQSIIYREFDLCEWILGSQIESIFTVQNGKKAANIIAKLKSGIVCTIEAATTLSKESLVIDKHEIISSRGVACDRVVDTQVPQQSVYVFTDKKEPDAYLDVDFELFD
;
A
#
# COMPACT_ATOMS: atom_id res chain seq x y z
N MET A 1 -8.78 -20.97 18.89
CA MET A 1 -7.86 -20.01 18.25
C MET A 1 -6.51 -20.14 18.95
N LYS A 2 -5.42 -20.50 18.27
CA LYS A 2 -4.08 -20.54 18.91
C LYS A 2 -3.72 -19.11 19.31
N ASP A 3 -3.27 -18.93 20.54
CA ASP A 3 -2.84 -17.62 21.02
C ASP A 3 -1.65 -17.13 20.17
N ILE A 4 -1.81 -16.01 19.49
CA ILE A 4 -0.80 -15.43 18.60
C ILE A 4 0.49 -15.10 19.35
N ASN A 5 0.38 -14.73 20.64
CA ASN A 5 1.53 -14.41 21.48
C ASN A 5 2.37 -15.66 21.82
N VAL A 6 1.74 -16.81 21.95
CA VAL A 6 2.46 -18.09 22.13
C VAL A 6 3.27 -18.42 20.87
N GLY A 7 2.68 -18.22 19.69
CA GLY A 7 3.37 -18.40 18.41
C GLY A 7 4.54 -17.42 18.23
N LEU A 8 4.34 -16.15 18.58
CA LEU A 8 5.39 -15.14 18.53
C LEU A 8 6.57 -15.52 19.43
N ASN A 9 6.33 -15.82 20.71
CA ASN A 9 7.41 -16.11 21.64
C ASN A 9 8.16 -17.40 21.26
N TYR A 10 7.47 -18.41 20.73
CA TYR A 10 8.14 -19.57 20.12
C TYR A 10 9.09 -19.20 18.98
N LEU A 11 8.69 -18.25 18.12
CA LEU A 11 9.57 -17.78 17.03
C LEU A 11 10.76 -16.96 17.55
N LEU A 12 10.54 -16.11 18.55
CA LEU A 12 11.61 -15.33 19.18
C LEU A 12 12.68 -16.27 19.78
N ASP A 13 12.26 -17.28 20.52
CA ASP A 13 13.14 -18.30 21.08
C ASP A 13 13.90 -19.08 19.99
N LYS A 14 13.18 -19.53 18.96
CA LYS A 14 13.76 -20.28 17.84
C LYS A 14 14.86 -19.52 17.12
N TYR A 15 14.74 -18.20 16.99
CA TYR A 15 15.70 -17.34 16.31
C TYR A 15 16.65 -16.60 17.26
N ASN A 16 16.69 -17.00 18.54
CA ASN A 16 17.53 -16.40 19.59
C ASN A 16 17.36 -14.87 19.72
N VAL A 17 16.14 -14.38 19.54
CA VAL A 17 15.81 -12.97 19.76
C VAL A 17 15.49 -12.79 21.25
N CYS A 18 16.30 -11.98 21.94
CA CYS A 18 16.13 -11.76 23.38
C CYS A 18 14.87 -10.96 23.71
N GLY A 19 14.10 -11.44 24.69
CA GLY A 19 12.94 -10.76 25.26
C GLY A 19 11.60 -11.42 24.88
N GLU A 20 10.60 -11.16 25.70
CA GLU A 20 9.23 -11.57 25.41
C GLU A 20 8.53 -10.56 24.54
N GLY A 21 7.81 -11.05 23.52
CA GLY A 21 7.01 -10.24 22.62
C GLY A 21 5.51 -10.36 22.91
N ARG A 22 4.79 -9.25 22.79
CA ARG A 22 3.33 -9.22 22.89
C ARG A 22 2.75 -8.41 21.72
N ILE A 23 1.87 -9.05 20.97
CA ILE A 23 1.12 -8.40 19.90
C ILE A 23 -0.21 -7.89 20.46
N LEU A 24 -0.47 -6.60 20.26
CA LEU A 24 -1.75 -5.95 20.51
C LEU A 24 -2.42 -5.73 19.14
N ILE A 25 -3.29 -6.67 18.76
CA ILE A 25 -3.92 -6.67 17.42
C ILE A 25 -4.81 -5.43 17.22
N GLU A 26 -5.59 -5.05 18.24
CA GLU A 26 -6.49 -3.90 18.16
C GLU A 26 -5.75 -2.57 17.98
N GLU A 27 -4.54 -2.47 18.53
CA GLU A 27 -3.69 -1.29 18.42
C GLU A 27 -2.65 -1.39 17.30
N LEU A 28 -2.59 -2.51 16.58
CA LEU A 28 -1.56 -2.81 15.56
C LEU A 28 -0.14 -2.54 16.08
N LYS A 29 0.18 -3.05 17.26
CA LYS A 29 1.47 -2.85 17.93
C LYS A 29 2.09 -4.15 18.38
N LEU A 30 3.42 -4.21 18.28
CA LEU A 30 4.26 -5.21 18.92
C LEU A 30 5.03 -4.55 20.08
N ILE A 31 4.88 -5.10 21.27
CA ILE A 31 5.64 -4.69 22.46
C ILE A 31 6.78 -5.69 22.65
N MET A 32 8.01 -5.20 22.71
CA MET A 32 9.22 -5.98 23.00
C MET A 32 9.94 -5.34 24.18
N GLY A 33 9.74 -5.86 25.37
CA GLY A 33 10.25 -5.27 26.61
C GLY A 33 9.72 -3.83 26.80
N LYS A 34 10.59 -2.83 26.70
CA LYS A 34 10.23 -1.40 26.80
C LYS A 34 9.94 -0.75 25.43
N ASN A 35 10.19 -1.46 24.35
CA ASN A 35 10.03 -0.93 22.99
C ASN A 35 8.65 -1.27 22.44
N THR A 36 8.05 -0.32 21.78
CA THR A 36 6.78 -0.51 21.04
C THR A 36 7.03 -0.23 19.57
N VAL A 37 6.68 -1.20 18.73
CA VAL A 37 6.85 -1.13 17.28
C VAL A 37 5.48 -1.26 16.62
N PRO A 38 5.13 -0.39 15.66
CA PRO A 38 3.89 -0.55 14.91
C PRO A 38 3.93 -1.82 14.06
N LEU A 39 2.81 -2.54 14.00
CA LEU A 39 2.61 -3.62 13.05
C LEU A 39 2.07 -3.03 11.76
N LEU A 40 2.79 -3.25 10.68
CA LEU A 40 2.48 -2.73 9.35
C LEU A 40 2.25 -3.91 8.38
N PRO A 41 1.14 -4.67 8.54
CA PRO A 41 0.92 -5.92 7.82
C PRO A 41 0.87 -5.72 6.30
N TRP A 42 0.39 -4.56 5.84
CA TRP A 42 0.33 -4.21 4.41
C TRP A 42 1.69 -4.19 3.72
N ARG A 43 2.80 -3.90 4.44
CA ARG A 43 4.15 -3.95 3.87
C ARG A 43 4.58 -5.37 3.47
N ASN A 44 3.87 -6.41 3.92
CA ASN A 44 4.10 -7.80 3.54
C ASN A 44 3.23 -8.25 2.35
N GLU A 45 2.32 -7.40 1.85
CA GLU A 45 1.56 -7.71 0.65
C GLU A 45 2.50 -7.71 -0.56
N ARG A 46 2.46 -8.79 -1.34
CA ARG A 46 3.34 -9.00 -2.50
C ARG A 46 3.34 -7.82 -3.46
N ARG A 47 2.17 -7.29 -3.81
CA ARG A 47 2.01 -6.15 -4.72
C ARG A 47 2.79 -4.91 -4.27
N PHE A 48 2.81 -4.60 -2.99
CA PHE A 48 3.54 -3.44 -2.47
C PHE A 48 5.05 -3.68 -2.41
N ILE A 49 5.46 -4.93 -2.13
CA ILE A 49 6.87 -5.33 -2.23
C ILE A 49 7.35 -5.18 -3.68
N GLU A 50 6.56 -5.61 -4.65
CA GLU A 50 6.86 -5.50 -6.07
C GLU A 50 6.95 -4.03 -6.52
N LEU A 51 5.96 -3.17 -6.18
CA LEU A 51 6.03 -1.72 -6.46
C LEU A 51 7.30 -1.10 -5.90
N ARG A 52 7.62 -1.40 -4.64
CA ARG A 52 8.85 -0.90 -4.00
C ARG A 52 10.11 -1.38 -4.71
N ASN A 53 10.14 -2.64 -5.16
CA ASN A 53 11.28 -3.17 -5.89
C ASN A 53 11.47 -2.46 -7.24
N LEU A 54 10.38 -2.15 -7.96
CA LEU A 54 10.44 -1.40 -9.22
C LEU A 54 11.00 0.01 -9.02
N VAL A 55 10.69 0.65 -7.89
CA VAL A 55 11.26 1.95 -7.51
C VAL A 55 12.75 1.80 -7.18
N ASN A 56 13.10 0.84 -6.31
CA ASN A 56 14.45 0.69 -5.79
C ASN A 56 15.48 0.22 -6.83
N ASN A 57 15.06 -0.60 -7.78
CA ASN A 57 15.96 -1.13 -8.83
C ASN A 57 16.08 -0.21 -10.05
N GLY A 58 15.41 0.97 -10.03
CA GLY A 58 15.48 1.95 -11.10
C GLY A 58 14.67 1.58 -12.35
N THR A 59 13.79 0.58 -12.30
CA THR A 59 12.88 0.27 -13.41
C THR A 59 11.97 1.45 -13.71
N LEU A 60 11.51 2.15 -12.66
CA LEU A 60 10.73 3.38 -12.77
C LEU A 60 11.66 4.59 -12.61
N GLU A 61 12.04 5.20 -13.74
CA GLU A 61 12.84 6.43 -13.76
C GLU A 61 11.94 7.66 -13.83
N GLY A 62 12.36 8.76 -13.21
CA GLY A 62 11.64 10.03 -13.28
C GLY A 62 10.22 9.94 -12.71
N ILE A 63 10.07 9.29 -11.55
CA ILE A 63 8.78 9.21 -10.86
C ILE A 63 8.31 10.61 -10.50
N SER A 64 7.09 10.94 -10.93
CA SER A 64 6.47 12.25 -10.67
C SER A 64 5.32 12.17 -9.67
N VAL A 65 4.47 11.15 -9.78
CA VAL A 65 3.25 11.03 -8.98
C VAL A 65 3.04 9.58 -8.55
N MET A 66 2.54 9.40 -7.33
CA MET A 66 1.88 8.18 -6.90
C MET A 66 0.41 8.50 -6.65
N ARG A 67 -0.50 7.74 -7.26
CA ARG A 67 -1.95 7.85 -7.06
C ARG A 67 -2.44 6.67 -6.25
N VAL A 68 -3.29 6.96 -5.28
CA VAL A 68 -3.91 5.97 -4.41
C VAL A 68 -5.42 6.21 -4.40
N CYS A 69 -6.19 5.15 -4.57
CA CYS A 69 -7.63 5.16 -4.37
C CYS A 69 -8.00 4.01 -3.44
N ARG A 70 -8.43 4.35 -2.22
CA ARG A 70 -8.88 3.39 -1.22
C ARG A 70 -10.27 3.72 -0.73
N ILE A 71 -11.26 2.88 -1.10
CA ILE A 71 -12.64 3.05 -0.65
C ILE A 71 -13.06 1.79 0.10
N GLU A 72 -13.38 1.98 1.36
CA GLU A 72 -13.76 0.95 2.32
C GLU A 72 -15.25 0.98 2.67
N LYS A 73 -15.66 -0.02 3.42
CA LYS A 73 -17.01 -0.14 3.95
C LYS A 73 -17.28 0.91 5.03
N GLU A 74 -18.55 1.32 5.20
CA GLU A 74 -18.98 2.42 6.07
C GLU A 74 -18.49 2.35 7.53
N HIS A 75 -18.14 1.17 8.04
CA HIS A 75 -17.73 0.99 9.44
C HIS A 75 -16.21 1.02 9.64
N THR A 76 -15.45 1.21 8.56
CA THR A 76 -14.00 1.31 8.65
C THR A 76 -13.61 2.72 9.15
N ASP A 77 -12.58 2.81 9.97
CA ASP A 77 -12.05 4.09 10.41
C ASP A 77 -11.24 4.78 9.31
N LEU A 78 -11.67 5.97 8.90
CA LEU A 78 -10.99 6.74 7.85
C LEU A 78 -9.55 7.10 8.22
N GLN A 79 -9.27 7.37 9.49
CA GLN A 79 -7.92 7.72 9.94
C GLN A 79 -6.95 6.55 9.77
N SER A 80 -7.41 5.33 10.05
CA SER A 80 -6.62 4.11 9.85
C SER A 80 -6.29 3.89 8.37
N ILE A 81 -7.23 4.19 7.47
CA ILE A 81 -6.99 4.13 6.02
C ILE A 81 -5.90 5.15 5.63
N ILE A 82 -6.07 6.41 6.03
CA ILE A 82 -5.12 7.48 5.71
C ILE A 82 -3.71 7.16 6.23
N TYR A 83 -3.62 6.66 7.47
CA TYR A 83 -2.34 6.25 8.06
C TYR A 83 -1.65 5.16 7.21
N ARG A 84 -2.40 4.13 6.80
CA ARG A 84 -1.89 3.08 5.92
C ARG A 84 -1.34 3.64 4.62
N GLU A 85 -2.08 4.54 3.97
CA GLU A 85 -1.69 5.08 2.67
C GLU A 85 -0.48 6.03 2.78
N PHE A 86 -0.38 6.81 3.85
CA PHE A 86 0.83 7.60 4.11
C PHE A 86 2.06 6.73 4.31
N ASP A 87 1.92 5.68 5.12
CA ASP A 87 2.99 4.72 5.34
C ASP A 87 3.43 4.04 4.04
N LEU A 88 2.48 3.61 3.20
CA LEU A 88 2.77 3.01 1.90
C LEU A 88 3.47 3.98 0.96
N CYS A 89 3.02 5.23 0.88
CA CYS A 89 3.68 6.25 0.06
C CYS A 89 5.15 6.44 0.47
N GLU A 90 5.41 6.62 1.77
CA GLU A 90 6.78 6.78 2.26
C GLU A 90 7.63 5.53 2.05
N TRP A 91 7.08 4.37 2.35
CA TRP A 91 7.82 3.11 2.28
C TRP A 91 8.12 2.66 0.86
N ILE A 92 7.16 2.78 -0.06
CA ILE A 92 7.34 2.40 -1.48
C ILE A 92 8.31 3.36 -2.16
N LEU A 93 8.12 4.67 -1.98
CA LEU A 93 8.93 5.70 -2.64
C LEU A 93 10.24 6.04 -1.92
N GLY A 94 10.47 5.47 -0.73
CA GLY A 94 11.71 5.66 0.03
C GLY A 94 11.97 7.10 0.47
N SER A 95 10.92 7.92 0.63
CA SER A 95 11.04 9.33 0.98
C SER A 95 9.93 9.77 1.93
N GLN A 96 10.25 10.60 2.90
CA GLN A 96 9.29 11.09 3.89
C GLN A 96 8.38 12.17 3.32
N ILE A 97 7.15 12.25 3.86
CA ILE A 97 6.21 13.33 3.58
C ILE A 97 6.75 14.64 4.17
N GLU A 98 6.80 15.67 3.32
CA GLU A 98 7.22 17.03 3.67
C GLU A 98 6.02 17.92 4.02
N SER A 99 4.95 17.83 3.24
CA SER A 99 3.75 18.64 3.40
C SER A 99 2.50 17.93 2.91
N ILE A 100 1.35 18.31 3.48
CA ILE A 100 0.05 17.71 3.20
C ILE A 100 -0.97 18.82 2.98
N PHE A 101 -1.79 18.66 1.94
CA PHE A 101 -3.01 19.41 1.71
C PHE A 101 -4.20 18.46 1.68
N THR A 102 -5.25 18.74 2.44
CA THR A 102 -6.38 17.82 2.59
C THR A 102 -7.72 18.55 2.44
N VAL A 103 -8.61 17.95 1.67
CA VAL A 103 -10.04 18.29 1.63
C VAL A 103 -10.83 17.10 2.19
N GLN A 104 -11.67 17.34 3.19
CA GLN A 104 -12.43 16.28 3.85
C GLN A 104 -13.95 16.54 3.80
N ASN A 105 -14.69 15.44 3.72
CA ASN A 105 -16.13 15.42 3.94
C ASN A 105 -16.43 14.67 5.23
N GLY A 106 -16.36 15.40 6.35
CA GLY A 106 -16.52 14.84 7.69
C GLY A 106 -15.56 13.69 7.95
N LYS A 107 -16.10 12.59 8.49
CA LYS A 107 -15.34 11.35 8.74
C LYS A 107 -15.51 10.30 7.64
N LYS A 108 -16.13 10.65 6.50
CA LYS A 108 -16.51 9.69 5.47
C LYS A 108 -15.55 9.63 4.30
N ALA A 109 -14.93 10.76 3.96
CA ALA A 109 -14.04 10.83 2.82
C ALA A 109 -12.97 11.91 2.99
N ALA A 110 -11.81 11.67 2.42
CA ALA A 110 -10.72 12.63 2.31
C ALA A 110 -10.07 12.53 0.94
N ASN A 111 -9.72 13.69 0.39
CA ASN A 111 -8.85 13.80 -0.79
C ASN A 111 -7.60 14.53 -0.34
N ILE A 112 -6.43 13.90 -0.51
CA ILE A 112 -5.19 14.33 0.09
C ILE A 112 -4.12 14.44 -0.98
N ILE A 113 -3.39 15.55 -0.97
CA ILE A 113 -2.17 15.74 -1.74
C ILE A 113 -1.02 15.80 -0.75
N ALA A 114 -0.11 14.83 -0.81
CA ALA A 114 1.08 14.79 0.00
C ALA A 114 2.32 14.98 -0.89
N LYS A 115 3.19 15.91 -0.53
CA LYS A 115 4.47 16.13 -1.20
C LYS A 115 5.57 15.48 -0.38
N LEU A 116 6.39 14.67 -1.01
CA LEU A 116 7.55 14.03 -0.39
C LEU A 116 8.79 14.92 -0.48
N LYS A 117 9.75 14.72 0.41
CA LYS A 117 11.06 15.41 0.38
C LYS A 117 11.83 15.20 -0.92
N SER A 118 11.59 14.08 -1.62
CA SER A 118 12.13 13.80 -2.96
C SER A 118 11.51 14.67 -4.07
N GLY A 119 10.45 15.42 -3.78
CA GLY A 119 9.67 16.18 -4.75
C GLY A 119 8.51 15.41 -5.40
N ILE A 120 8.43 14.10 -5.20
CA ILE A 120 7.32 13.27 -5.70
C ILE A 120 6.02 13.69 -4.98
N VAL A 121 4.92 13.72 -5.73
CA VAL A 121 3.59 14.03 -5.20
C VAL A 121 2.76 12.75 -5.07
N CYS A 122 2.13 12.54 -3.92
CA CYS A 122 1.15 11.48 -3.72
C CYS A 122 -0.24 12.08 -3.68
N THR A 123 -1.18 11.53 -4.47
CA THR A 123 -2.61 11.87 -4.40
C THR A 123 -3.36 10.68 -3.80
N ILE A 124 -4.12 10.90 -2.74
CA ILE A 124 -4.80 9.85 -2.01
C ILE A 124 -6.29 10.18 -1.94
N GLU A 125 -7.10 9.31 -2.52
CA GLU A 125 -8.54 9.31 -2.36
C GLU A 125 -8.91 8.23 -1.35
N ALA A 126 -9.37 8.62 -0.17
CA ALA A 126 -9.78 7.71 0.90
C ALA A 126 -11.24 7.93 1.24
N ALA A 127 -12.05 6.87 1.30
CA ALA A 127 -13.44 6.96 1.70
C ALA A 127 -13.93 5.70 2.41
N THR A 128 -14.98 5.87 3.23
CA THR A 128 -15.66 4.79 3.96
C THR A 128 -17.15 4.84 3.63
N THR A 129 -17.48 4.63 2.35
CA THR A 129 -18.84 4.84 1.82
C THR A 129 -19.46 3.60 1.18
N LEU A 130 -18.71 2.49 1.09
CA LEU A 130 -19.21 1.28 0.46
C LEU A 130 -20.18 0.52 1.37
N SER A 131 -21.21 -0.08 0.77
CA SER A 131 -22.10 -1.01 1.47
C SER A 131 -21.33 -2.27 1.91
N LYS A 132 -21.94 -3.05 2.80
CA LYS A 132 -21.30 -4.28 3.33
C LYS A 132 -21.01 -5.32 2.25
N GLU A 133 -21.85 -5.39 1.21
CA GLU A 133 -21.74 -6.35 0.11
C GLU A 133 -20.78 -5.88 -0.98
N SER A 134 -20.46 -4.61 -1.04
CA SER A 134 -19.56 -4.05 -2.06
C SER A 134 -18.13 -4.52 -1.89
N LEU A 135 -17.43 -4.69 -3.01
CA LEU A 135 -15.98 -4.96 -2.98
C LEU A 135 -15.23 -3.68 -2.64
N VAL A 136 -14.22 -3.83 -1.79
CA VAL A 136 -13.28 -2.75 -1.45
C VAL A 136 -12.51 -2.33 -2.70
N ILE A 137 -12.41 -1.02 -2.92
CA ILE A 137 -11.53 -0.46 -3.94
C ILE A 137 -10.19 -0.18 -3.28
N ASP A 138 -9.13 -0.72 -3.86
CA ASP A 138 -7.77 -0.60 -3.33
C ASP A 138 -6.80 -0.60 -4.51
N LYS A 139 -6.41 0.57 -4.98
CA LYS A 139 -5.63 0.77 -6.19
C LYS A 139 -4.47 1.73 -5.94
N HIS A 140 -3.27 1.34 -6.40
CA HIS A 140 -2.06 2.13 -6.31
C HIS A 140 -1.40 2.21 -7.68
N GLU A 141 -1.03 3.40 -8.10
CA GLU A 141 -0.38 3.67 -9.38
C GLU A 141 0.83 4.58 -9.18
N ILE A 142 1.95 4.24 -9.80
CA ILE A 142 3.15 5.08 -9.83
C ILE A 142 3.37 5.56 -11.26
N ILE A 143 3.35 6.87 -11.47
CA ILE A 143 3.54 7.50 -12.75
C ILE A 143 5.00 7.95 -12.85
N SER A 144 5.67 7.49 -13.91
CA SER A 144 7.06 7.77 -14.17
C SER A 144 7.28 8.21 -15.61
N SER A 145 8.48 8.66 -15.95
CA SER A 145 8.85 8.99 -17.34
C SER A 145 8.84 7.76 -18.26
N ARG A 146 8.85 6.55 -17.72
CA ARG A 146 8.84 5.27 -18.46
C ARG A 146 7.47 4.62 -18.56
N GLY A 147 6.45 5.19 -17.96
CA GLY A 147 5.09 4.66 -17.97
C GLY A 147 4.46 4.63 -16.58
N VAL A 148 3.48 3.77 -16.40
CA VAL A 148 2.71 3.61 -15.17
C VAL A 148 2.91 2.20 -14.62
N ALA A 149 3.25 2.10 -13.34
CA ALA A 149 3.17 0.84 -12.60
C ALA A 149 1.88 0.84 -11.76
N CYS A 150 1.11 -0.23 -11.84
CA CYS A 150 -0.17 -0.36 -11.15
C CYS A 150 -0.23 -1.69 -10.41
N ASP A 151 -0.79 -1.69 -9.18
CA ASP A 151 -0.95 -2.88 -8.35
C ASP A 151 -2.25 -3.66 -8.61
N ARG A 152 -3.11 -3.12 -9.47
CA ARG A 152 -4.39 -3.71 -9.81
C ARG A 152 -4.80 -3.33 -11.22
N VAL A 153 -5.14 -4.34 -12.02
CA VAL A 153 -5.84 -4.12 -13.28
C VAL A 153 -7.31 -3.85 -12.95
N VAL A 154 -7.85 -2.78 -13.49
CA VAL A 154 -9.27 -2.45 -13.37
C VAL A 154 -10.01 -3.46 -14.23
N ASP A 155 -10.87 -4.24 -13.64
CA ASP A 155 -11.79 -5.14 -14.36
C ASP A 155 -11.40 -6.62 -14.50
N THR A 156 -10.55 -7.14 -13.67
CA THR A 156 -10.43 -8.60 -13.60
C THR A 156 -11.50 -9.18 -12.69
N GLN A 157 -12.23 -10.15 -13.18
CA GLN A 157 -13.18 -10.94 -12.37
C GLN A 157 -12.49 -11.71 -11.23
N VAL A 158 -11.17 -11.82 -11.30
CA VAL A 158 -10.33 -12.42 -10.26
C VAL A 158 -9.33 -11.38 -9.79
N PRO A 159 -9.36 -10.96 -8.51
CA PRO A 159 -8.37 -10.03 -7.96
C PRO A 159 -6.98 -10.67 -8.02
N GLN A 160 -6.15 -10.23 -8.91
CA GLN A 160 -4.74 -10.63 -8.94
C GLN A 160 -3.92 -9.63 -8.13
N GLN A 161 -3.16 -10.13 -7.17
CA GLN A 161 -2.13 -9.35 -6.48
C GLN A 161 -0.86 -9.32 -7.33
N SER A 162 -0.90 -8.56 -8.40
CA SER A 162 0.21 -8.40 -9.35
C SER A 162 0.45 -6.93 -9.62
N VAL A 163 1.65 -6.62 -10.10
CA VAL A 163 2.01 -5.28 -10.54
C VAL A 163 2.20 -5.31 -12.04
N TYR A 164 1.56 -4.37 -12.72
CA TYR A 164 1.65 -4.21 -14.16
C TYR A 164 2.38 -2.90 -14.46
N VAL A 165 3.33 -2.96 -15.39
CA VAL A 165 4.07 -1.77 -15.86
C VAL A 165 3.68 -1.54 -17.30
N PHE A 166 3.01 -0.43 -17.57
CA PHE A 166 2.66 0.03 -18.90
C PHE A 166 3.72 1.01 -19.36
N THR A 167 4.40 0.68 -20.44
CA THR A 167 5.43 1.55 -21.03
C THR A 167 4.99 1.97 -22.43
N ASP A 168 5.43 3.15 -22.85
CA ASP A 168 5.23 3.65 -24.22
C ASP A 168 6.27 3.11 -25.23
N LYS A 169 7.07 2.11 -24.82
CA LYS A 169 7.99 1.44 -25.71
C LYS A 169 7.23 0.68 -26.79
N LYS A 170 7.72 0.78 -28.01
CA LYS A 170 7.14 0.10 -29.19
C LYS A 170 7.25 -1.41 -29.15
N GLU A 171 8.07 -1.97 -28.29
CA GLU A 171 8.15 -3.43 -28.04
C GLU A 171 7.37 -3.70 -26.74
N PRO A 172 6.26 -4.42 -26.82
CA PRO A 172 5.53 -4.81 -25.62
C PRO A 172 6.41 -5.72 -24.78
N ASP A 173 6.57 -5.39 -23.50
CA ASP A 173 7.03 -6.36 -22.53
C ASP A 173 6.04 -7.54 -22.50
N ALA A 174 6.50 -8.74 -22.22
CA ALA A 174 5.67 -9.95 -22.16
C ALA A 174 4.43 -9.81 -21.24
N TYR A 175 4.40 -8.79 -20.41
CA TYR A 175 3.27 -8.43 -19.55
C TYR A 175 2.14 -7.69 -20.28
N LEU A 176 2.44 -7.02 -21.40
CA LEU A 176 1.42 -6.29 -22.18
C LEU A 176 0.53 -7.23 -22.98
N ASP A 177 1.08 -8.34 -23.44
CA ASP A 177 0.32 -9.31 -24.26
C ASP A 177 -0.76 -10.04 -23.42
N VAL A 178 -0.53 -10.19 -22.11
CA VAL A 178 -1.50 -10.83 -21.19
C VAL A 178 -2.65 -9.88 -20.83
N ASP A 179 -2.37 -8.58 -20.79
CA ASP A 179 -3.37 -7.59 -20.37
C ASP A 179 -4.29 -7.16 -21.50
N PHE A 180 -3.82 -7.17 -22.74
CA PHE A 180 -4.66 -6.81 -23.90
C PHE A 180 -5.68 -7.91 -24.24
N GLU A 181 -5.38 -9.18 -24.01
CA GLU A 181 -6.34 -10.27 -24.20
C GLU A 181 -7.47 -10.26 -23.17
N LEU A 182 -7.31 -9.53 -22.05
CA LEU A 182 -8.32 -9.40 -21.00
C LEU A 182 -9.29 -8.23 -21.23
N PHE A 183 -9.02 -7.38 -22.22
CA PHE A 183 -9.81 -6.18 -22.52
C PHE A 183 -10.58 -6.25 -23.86
N ASP A 184 -10.39 -7.32 -24.63
CA ASP A 184 -11.18 -7.68 -25.82
C ASP A 184 -12.27 -8.71 -25.46
#